data_90361d004064cf7e212ac0e2974216ca
#
_entry.id   90361d004064cf7e212ac0e2974216ca
#
_cell.length_a   1.000
_cell.length_b   1.000
_cell.length_c   1.000
_cell.angle_alpha   90.00
_cell.angle_beta   90.00
_cell.angle_gamma   90.00
#
_symmetry.space_group_name_H-M   'P 1'
#
loop_
_entity.id
_entity.type
_entity.pdbx_description
1 polymer ?
#
loop_
_entity_poly.entity_id
_entity_poly.type
_entity_poly.pdbx_seq_one_letter_code
_entity_poly.pdbx_strand_id
1 'polypeptide(L)'
;MYALLNPMAAAALAACALVAQAETNLGPYTPVTDARLANPEPANWLQYRGNYGGWGYSALDKINAGNVGKLKLAWSMATGQTEGHQSPPIVNNGYMYVTTPGAQVIALDAVSGIELWRWKRELAADLMQLHPTNRGVALYGDKVYVATVDAQLVALDAKTGKLAWQVAVGDPKALQYITLAPLAAKGRIMVGSSGGETGVRGFVAAFDAATGTEAWRTYTTAAPGEPGGDTWPAEAYKNGGGSIWITGTYDPATNLAYWGTGNPAPWPTEGRRGDNLYTTSAIALDVDTGAIKGHHQYHHNDAWDWDEVSAPVLIDTEVKGRKVKAAIHAGRNGYLWMLERQPGGKIGFIDAVPYVHNNVFTSIDKKTGRPS
;
A
#
# COMPACT_ATOMS: atom_id res chain seq x y z
N MET A 1 -55.34 -24.87 60.60
CA MET A 1 -55.64 -24.60 59.18
C MET A 1 -54.30 -24.39 58.50
N TYR A 2 -53.72 -25.46 58.01
CA TYR A 2 -52.38 -25.50 57.46
C TYR A 2 -52.53 -25.48 55.90
N ALA A 3 -52.00 -24.48 55.26
CA ALA A 3 -51.87 -24.43 53.76
C ALA A 3 -50.60 -25.06 53.38
N LEU A 4 -50.66 -26.07 52.54
CA LEU A 4 -49.54 -26.77 51.92
C LEU A 4 -48.98 -25.95 50.80
N LEU A 5 -47.70 -25.56 50.87
CA LEU A 5 -46.95 -24.99 49.78
C LEU A 5 -46.31 -26.10 48.93
N ASN A 6 -46.70 -26.19 47.68
CA ASN A 6 -46.08 -27.10 46.73
C ASN A 6 -44.76 -26.46 46.24
N PRO A 7 -43.63 -27.17 46.16
CA PRO A 7 -42.44 -26.71 45.53
C PRO A 7 -42.50 -27.01 44.00
N MET A 8 -42.72 -26.04 43.19
CA MET A 8 -42.46 -26.15 41.75
C MET A 8 -40.96 -26.19 41.52
N ALA A 9 -40.47 -27.34 41.09
CA ALA A 9 -39.11 -27.53 40.64
C ALA A 9 -38.90 -26.70 39.34
N ALA A 10 -38.06 -25.65 39.39
CA ALA A 10 -37.57 -24.97 38.24
C ALA A 10 -36.47 -25.79 37.59
N ALA A 11 -36.80 -26.54 36.55
CA ALA A 11 -35.82 -27.17 35.67
C ALA A 11 -35.22 -26.09 34.78
N ALA A 12 -34.02 -25.60 35.13
CA ALA A 12 -33.23 -24.76 34.25
C ALA A 12 -32.68 -25.63 33.11
N LEU A 13 -33.27 -25.55 31.93
CA LEU A 13 -32.67 -26.02 30.69
C LEU A 13 -31.47 -25.15 30.35
N ALA A 14 -30.27 -25.62 30.69
CA ALA A 14 -29.03 -25.09 30.12
C ALA A 14 -28.95 -25.56 28.67
N ALA A 15 -29.44 -24.74 27.75
CA ALA A 15 -29.17 -24.93 26.33
C ALA A 15 -27.69 -24.59 26.09
N CYS A 16 -26.82 -25.58 26.17
CA CYS A 16 -25.49 -25.51 25.59
C CYS A 16 -25.66 -25.38 24.06
N ALA A 17 -25.61 -24.17 23.56
CA ALA A 17 -25.40 -23.94 22.13
C ALA A 17 -24.01 -24.52 21.80
N LEU A 18 -23.94 -25.74 21.33
CA LEU A 18 -22.82 -26.25 20.57
C LEU A 18 -22.72 -25.37 19.30
N VAL A 19 -21.90 -24.36 19.36
CA VAL A 19 -21.41 -23.72 18.16
C VAL A 19 -20.58 -24.80 17.47
N ALA A 20 -21.16 -25.48 16.50
CA ALA A 20 -20.40 -26.34 15.61
C ALA A 20 -19.31 -25.45 15.02
N GLN A 21 -18.06 -25.61 15.44
CA GLN A 21 -16.92 -25.02 14.78
C GLN A 21 -16.94 -25.63 13.38
N ALA A 22 -17.33 -24.83 12.39
CA ALA A 22 -17.25 -25.25 11.01
C ALA A 22 -15.77 -25.59 10.73
N GLU A 23 -15.52 -26.83 10.35
CA GLU A 23 -14.16 -27.29 10.05
C GLU A 23 -13.65 -26.49 8.85
N THR A 24 -12.51 -25.82 9.01
CA THR A 24 -11.82 -25.18 7.92
C THR A 24 -11.09 -26.24 7.11
N ASN A 25 -11.33 -26.28 5.80
CA ASN A 25 -10.63 -27.18 4.87
C ASN A 25 -9.33 -26.56 4.31
N LEU A 26 -8.65 -25.76 5.13
CA LEU A 26 -7.40 -25.13 4.71
C LEU A 26 -6.27 -26.17 4.68
N GLY A 27 -5.63 -26.25 3.51
CA GLY A 27 -4.39 -26.99 3.36
C GLY A 27 -3.22 -26.33 4.14
N PRO A 28 -2.03 -26.94 4.08
CA PRO A 28 -0.86 -26.35 4.71
C PRO A 28 -0.55 -24.99 4.07
N TYR A 29 -0.15 -24.01 4.89
CA TYR A 29 0.28 -22.70 4.41
C TYR A 29 1.51 -22.83 3.51
N THR A 30 1.47 -22.24 2.32
CA THR A 30 2.60 -22.20 1.40
C THR A 30 3.34 -20.88 1.59
N PRO A 31 4.64 -20.88 1.94
CA PRO A 31 5.42 -19.67 2.10
C PRO A 31 5.40 -18.80 0.84
N VAL A 32 5.30 -17.48 1.02
CA VAL A 32 5.30 -16.52 -0.08
C VAL A 32 6.74 -16.11 -0.39
N THR A 33 7.17 -16.32 -1.64
CA THR A 33 8.51 -16.01 -2.12
C THR A 33 8.48 -14.92 -3.17
N ASP A 34 9.64 -14.33 -3.48
CA ASP A 34 9.76 -13.34 -4.56
C ASP A 34 9.27 -13.88 -5.90
N ALA A 35 9.54 -15.17 -6.20
CA ALA A 35 9.08 -15.80 -7.43
C ALA A 35 7.54 -15.86 -7.51
N ARG A 36 6.86 -16.16 -6.40
CA ARG A 36 5.39 -16.17 -6.33
C ARG A 36 4.82 -14.76 -6.38
N LEU A 37 5.47 -13.77 -5.77
CA LEU A 37 5.06 -12.36 -5.84
C LEU A 37 5.23 -11.77 -7.24
N ALA A 38 6.25 -12.23 -7.99
CA ALA A 38 6.46 -11.82 -9.38
C ALA A 38 5.41 -12.43 -10.31
N ASN A 39 5.06 -13.69 -10.10
CA ASN A 39 4.12 -14.45 -10.93
C ASN A 39 3.23 -15.34 -10.04
N PRO A 40 2.22 -14.76 -9.39
CA PRO A 40 1.33 -15.48 -8.50
C PRO A 40 0.48 -16.50 -9.26
N GLU A 41 0.17 -17.61 -8.60
CA GLU A 41 -0.76 -18.59 -9.13
C GLU A 41 -2.15 -17.96 -9.30
N PRO A 42 -2.92 -18.27 -10.35
CA PRO A 42 -4.19 -17.60 -10.67
C PRO A 42 -5.23 -17.60 -9.54
N ALA A 43 -5.19 -18.61 -8.66
CA ALA A 43 -6.09 -18.71 -7.50
C ALA A 43 -5.68 -17.84 -6.31
N ASN A 44 -4.51 -17.20 -6.38
CA ASN A 44 -3.94 -16.40 -5.30
C ASN A 44 -3.91 -14.91 -5.65
N TRP A 45 -3.94 -14.07 -4.61
CA TRP A 45 -3.76 -12.61 -4.72
C TRP A 45 -2.79 -12.18 -3.63
N LEU A 46 -1.48 -12.24 -3.92
CA LEU A 46 -0.42 -12.26 -2.92
C LEU A 46 0.04 -10.88 -2.44
N GLN A 47 -0.37 -9.80 -3.10
CA GLN A 47 -0.02 -8.44 -2.71
C GLN A 47 -1.05 -7.42 -3.21
N TYR A 48 -0.89 -6.16 -2.80
CA TYR A 48 -1.83 -5.06 -2.96
C TYR A 48 -2.46 -4.95 -4.35
N ARG A 49 -1.68 -5.07 -5.41
CA ARG A 49 -2.14 -5.01 -6.82
C ARG A 49 -1.91 -6.33 -7.56
N GLY A 50 -1.94 -7.47 -6.87
CA GLY A 50 -1.84 -8.81 -7.43
C GLY A 50 -0.40 -9.29 -7.62
N ASN A 51 0.41 -8.59 -8.40
CA ASN A 51 1.80 -8.94 -8.68
C ASN A 51 2.75 -7.74 -8.55
N TYR A 52 4.06 -7.96 -8.68
CA TYR A 52 5.09 -6.92 -8.60
C TYR A 52 4.92 -5.78 -9.62
N GLY A 53 4.39 -6.07 -10.80
CA GLY A 53 4.11 -5.04 -11.81
C GLY A 53 2.89 -4.16 -11.51
N GLY A 54 2.11 -4.50 -10.48
CA GLY A 54 0.94 -3.72 -10.06
C GLY A 54 -0.23 -3.81 -11.03
N TRP A 55 -0.43 -4.94 -11.71
CA TRP A 55 -1.38 -5.06 -12.82
C TRP A 55 -2.84 -5.02 -12.38
N GLY A 56 -3.16 -5.42 -11.16
CA GLY A 56 -4.55 -5.51 -10.70
C GLY A 56 -5.40 -6.44 -11.57
N TYR A 57 -4.79 -7.45 -12.17
CA TYR A 57 -5.40 -8.36 -13.12
C TYR A 57 -5.52 -9.77 -12.55
N SER A 58 -6.69 -10.40 -12.74
CA SER A 58 -6.94 -11.80 -12.43
C SER A 58 -7.06 -12.61 -13.72
N ALA A 59 -6.33 -13.71 -13.82
CA ALA A 59 -6.44 -14.67 -14.92
C ALA A 59 -7.62 -15.66 -14.75
N LEU A 60 -8.43 -15.54 -13.70
CA LEU A 60 -9.61 -16.38 -13.50
C LEU A 60 -10.71 -15.98 -14.50
N ASP A 61 -11.35 -16.97 -15.11
CA ASP A 61 -12.34 -16.80 -16.19
C ASP A 61 -13.71 -17.40 -15.86
N LYS A 62 -13.85 -18.07 -14.70
CA LYS A 62 -15.13 -18.71 -14.31
C LYS A 62 -16.27 -17.70 -14.14
N ILE A 63 -15.98 -16.46 -13.79
CA ILE A 63 -16.94 -15.35 -13.75
C ILE A 63 -16.72 -14.51 -15.01
N ASN A 64 -17.77 -14.35 -15.81
CA ASN A 64 -17.72 -13.65 -17.09
C ASN A 64 -19.05 -12.95 -17.39
N ALA A 65 -19.14 -12.22 -18.49
CA ALA A 65 -20.33 -11.45 -18.87
C ALA A 65 -21.60 -12.32 -18.99
N GLY A 66 -21.46 -13.63 -19.33
CA GLY A 66 -22.60 -14.55 -19.48
C GLY A 66 -23.16 -15.08 -18.15
N ASN A 67 -22.43 -14.96 -17.04
CA ASN A 67 -22.85 -15.54 -15.76
C ASN A 67 -22.75 -14.58 -14.55
N VAL A 68 -22.17 -13.40 -14.70
CA VAL A 68 -21.99 -12.44 -13.59
C VAL A 68 -23.33 -12.06 -12.93
N GLY A 69 -24.43 -11.97 -13.68
CA GLY A 69 -25.76 -11.72 -13.15
C GLY A 69 -26.35 -12.86 -12.30
N LYS A 70 -25.70 -14.02 -12.27
CA LYS A 70 -26.12 -15.19 -11.46
C LYS A 70 -25.32 -15.34 -10.17
N LEU A 71 -24.42 -14.40 -9.85
CA LEU A 71 -23.66 -14.42 -8.60
C LEU A 71 -24.60 -14.37 -7.40
N LYS A 72 -24.26 -15.15 -6.38
CA LYS A 72 -24.95 -15.17 -5.10
C LYS A 72 -23.95 -14.88 -3.99
N LEU A 73 -24.43 -14.23 -2.92
CA LEU A 73 -23.65 -14.06 -1.70
C LEU A 73 -23.28 -15.43 -1.11
N ALA A 74 -21.99 -15.70 -0.97
CA ALA A 74 -21.50 -16.92 -0.34
C ALA A 74 -21.45 -16.76 1.19
N TRP A 75 -20.86 -15.66 1.65
CA TRP A 75 -20.76 -15.31 3.07
C TRP A 75 -20.58 -13.81 3.23
N SER A 76 -20.76 -13.31 4.44
CA SER A 76 -20.45 -11.93 4.84
C SER A 76 -19.92 -11.90 6.26
N MET A 77 -19.09 -10.89 6.55
CA MET A 77 -18.49 -10.70 7.86
C MET A 77 -18.57 -9.21 8.25
N ALA A 78 -18.91 -8.95 9.50
CA ALA A 78 -18.83 -7.62 10.08
C ALA A 78 -17.41 -7.37 10.61
N THR A 79 -16.77 -6.30 10.13
CA THR A 79 -15.42 -5.91 10.58
C THR A 79 -15.41 -5.22 11.95
N GLY A 80 -16.57 -4.69 12.37
CA GLY A 80 -16.70 -3.89 13.58
C GLY A 80 -16.22 -2.44 13.42
N GLN A 81 -16.00 -1.98 12.17
CA GLN A 81 -15.59 -0.62 11.84
C GLN A 81 -16.58 -0.02 10.83
N THR A 82 -16.80 1.29 10.90
CA THR A 82 -17.84 1.97 10.12
C THR A 82 -17.33 2.69 8.88
N GLU A 83 -16.02 2.98 8.82
CA GLU A 83 -15.44 3.79 7.74
C GLU A 83 -13.98 3.36 7.44
N GLY A 84 -13.37 3.94 6.40
CA GLY A 84 -11.93 3.82 6.12
C GLY A 84 -11.48 2.47 5.55
N HIS A 85 -12.40 1.61 5.11
CA HIS A 85 -12.07 0.31 4.51
C HIS A 85 -11.52 0.49 3.10
N GLN A 86 -10.19 0.35 2.94
CA GLN A 86 -9.50 0.47 1.66
C GLN A 86 -8.58 -0.72 1.38
N SER A 87 -8.66 -1.78 2.20
CA SER A 87 -7.85 -2.98 2.07
C SER A 87 -8.44 -3.91 1.01
N PRO A 88 -7.70 -4.25 -0.06
CA PRO A 88 -8.06 -5.41 -0.86
C PRO A 88 -7.82 -6.69 -0.03
N PRO A 89 -8.61 -7.73 -0.22
CA PRO A 89 -8.31 -9.03 0.35
C PRO A 89 -7.04 -9.60 -0.28
N ILE A 90 -6.11 -10.05 0.56
CA ILE A 90 -4.87 -10.74 0.14
C ILE A 90 -5.08 -12.22 0.40
N VAL A 91 -4.88 -13.06 -0.62
CA VAL A 91 -5.23 -14.48 -0.57
C VAL A 91 -4.04 -15.35 -0.92
N ASN A 92 -3.70 -16.28 -0.03
CA ASN A 92 -2.66 -17.29 -0.21
C ASN A 92 -3.20 -18.68 0.16
N ASN A 93 -3.48 -19.51 -0.85
CA ASN A 93 -3.96 -20.90 -0.69
C ASN A 93 -5.14 -21.05 0.28
N GLY A 94 -6.16 -20.18 0.11
CA GLY A 94 -7.37 -20.19 0.92
C GLY A 94 -7.29 -19.35 2.20
N TYR A 95 -6.12 -18.97 2.69
CA TYR A 95 -5.97 -17.96 3.74
C TYR A 95 -6.21 -16.57 3.17
N MET A 96 -7.22 -15.86 3.65
CA MET A 96 -7.53 -14.49 3.24
C MET A 96 -7.22 -13.54 4.38
N TYR A 97 -6.50 -12.46 4.06
CA TYR A 97 -6.14 -11.42 5.03
C TYR A 97 -6.76 -10.10 4.60
N VAL A 98 -7.43 -9.44 5.54
CA VAL A 98 -7.96 -8.09 5.37
C VAL A 98 -7.54 -7.22 6.55
N THR A 99 -7.33 -5.93 6.30
CA THR A 99 -7.11 -4.95 7.36
C THR A 99 -8.32 -4.05 7.50
N THR A 100 -8.45 -3.44 8.65
CA THR A 100 -9.50 -2.45 8.93
C THR A 100 -8.87 -1.19 9.50
N PRO A 101 -9.59 -0.06 9.49
CA PRO A 101 -9.28 1.07 10.36
C PRO A 101 -9.11 0.61 11.81
N GLY A 102 -8.38 1.36 12.61
CA GLY A 102 -8.10 0.98 13.99
C GLY A 102 -7.05 -0.13 14.12
N ALA A 103 -6.19 -0.29 13.09
CA ALA A 103 -5.02 -1.17 13.09
C ALA A 103 -5.35 -2.62 13.45
N GLN A 104 -6.29 -3.24 12.73
CA GLN A 104 -6.63 -4.64 12.84
C GLN A 104 -6.18 -5.43 11.60
N VAL A 105 -5.80 -6.69 11.79
CA VAL A 105 -5.64 -7.69 10.75
C VAL A 105 -6.57 -8.85 11.06
N ILE A 106 -7.38 -9.26 10.10
CA ILE A 106 -8.31 -10.39 10.22
C ILE A 106 -7.90 -11.42 9.19
N ALA A 107 -7.65 -12.65 9.63
CA ALA A 107 -7.45 -13.79 8.76
C ALA A 107 -8.72 -14.64 8.70
N LEU A 108 -9.10 -14.99 7.49
CA LEU A 108 -10.32 -15.74 7.18
C LEU A 108 -10.00 -16.95 6.33
N ASP A 109 -10.84 -17.97 6.43
CA ASP A 109 -10.98 -18.96 5.37
C ASP A 109 -11.69 -18.28 4.18
N ALA A 110 -11.04 -18.18 3.04
CA ALA A 110 -11.57 -17.47 1.87
C ALA A 110 -12.85 -18.11 1.30
N VAL A 111 -13.08 -19.40 1.53
CA VAL A 111 -14.22 -20.14 1.01
C VAL A 111 -15.44 -19.99 1.91
N SER A 112 -15.25 -20.13 3.23
CA SER A 112 -16.34 -20.14 4.21
C SER A 112 -16.57 -18.80 4.90
N GLY A 113 -15.58 -17.90 4.88
CA GLY A 113 -15.61 -16.64 5.63
C GLY A 113 -15.37 -16.81 7.13
N ILE A 114 -15.01 -18.02 7.61
CA ILE A 114 -14.72 -18.28 9.00
C ILE A 114 -13.47 -17.51 9.41
N GLU A 115 -13.57 -16.78 10.53
CA GLU A 115 -12.42 -16.09 11.11
C GLU A 115 -11.45 -17.12 11.73
N LEU A 116 -10.20 -17.11 11.23
CA LEU A 116 -9.14 -17.98 11.72
C LEU A 116 -8.44 -17.36 12.93
N TRP A 117 -8.14 -16.08 12.82
CA TRP A 117 -7.56 -15.27 13.87
C TRP A 117 -7.78 -13.78 13.59
N ARG A 118 -7.69 -12.99 14.65
CA ARG A 118 -7.71 -11.52 14.61
C ARG A 118 -6.60 -10.97 15.47
N TRP A 119 -5.84 -10.06 14.91
CA TRP A 119 -4.89 -9.23 15.63
C TRP A 119 -5.37 -7.79 15.62
N LYS A 120 -5.26 -7.13 16.77
CA LYS A 120 -5.61 -5.72 16.92
C LYS A 120 -4.53 -5.04 17.73
N ARG A 121 -4.11 -3.86 17.28
CA ARG A 121 -3.22 -2.99 18.01
C ARG A 121 -4.03 -2.07 18.93
N GLU A 122 -3.60 -1.95 20.16
CA GLU A 122 -4.10 -0.91 21.06
C GLU A 122 -3.45 0.41 20.67
N LEU A 123 -4.27 1.38 20.27
CA LEU A 123 -3.86 2.72 19.87
C LEU A 123 -4.06 3.68 21.03
N ALA A 124 -3.18 4.69 21.16
CA ALA A 124 -3.37 5.74 22.13
C ALA A 124 -4.65 6.54 21.84
N ALA A 125 -5.40 6.90 22.87
CA ALA A 125 -6.69 7.57 22.72
C ALA A 125 -6.57 8.99 22.12
N ASP A 126 -5.41 9.60 22.28
CA ASP A 126 -5.04 10.92 21.76
C ASP A 126 -4.26 10.88 20.44
N LEU A 127 -4.21 9.70 19.80
CA LEU A 127 -3.52 9.55 18.52
C LEU A 127 -4.18 10.43 17.46
N MET A 128 -3.42 11.40 16.95
CA MET A 128 -3.88 12.22 15.85
C MET A 128 -3.64 11.49 14.52
N GLN A 129 -4.69 11.34 13.73
CA GLN A 129 -4.64 10.78 12.39
C GLN A 129 -5.61 11.55 11.49
N LEU A 130 -5.17 11.94 10.31
CA LEU A 130 -6.03 12.67 9.38
C LEU A 130 -7.06 11.72 8.73
N HIS A 131 -6.64 10.51 8.39
CA HIS A 131 -7.47 9.49 7.79
C HIS A 131 -7.33 8.16 8.53
N PRO A 132 -8.39 7.69 9.21
CA PRO A 132 -8.37 6.39 9.92
C PRO A 132 -8.52 5.26 8.91
N THR A 133 -7.50 5.03 8.09
CA THR A 133 -7.54 4.00 7.04
C THR A 133 -6.33 3.09 7.09
N ASN A 134 -6.50 1.88 6.58
CA ASN A 134 -5.42 0.95 6.32
C ASN A 134 -5.67 0.24 4.97
N ARG A 135 -4.64 0.15 4.12
CA ARG A 135 -4.75 -0.35 2.75
C ARG A 135 -4.28 -1.79 2.58
N GLY A 136 -4.03 -2.51 3.66
CA GLY A 136 -3.78 -3.95 3.58
C GLY A 136 -2.45 -4.40 4.16
N VAL A 137 -2.11 -5.63 3.85
CA VAL A 137 -0.92 -6.33 4.31
C VAL A 137 0.00 -6.69 3.16
N ALA A 138 1.27 -6.99 3.48
CA ALA A 138 2.17 -7.75 2.62
C ALA A 138 2.34 -9.17 3.16
N LEU A 139 2.57 -10.13 2.26
CA LEU A 139 2.96 -11.50 2.61
C LEU A 139 4.41 -11.73 2.18
N TYR A 140 5.21 -12.33 3.07
CA TYR A 140 6.55 -12.79 2.73
C TYR A 140 6.98 -13.94 3.67
N GLY A 141 7.50 -15.04 3.11
CA GLY A 141 7.76 -16.24 3.87
C GLY A 141 6.47 -16.79 4.49
N ASP A 142 6.50 -16.98 5.78
CA ASP A 142 5.40 -17.45 6.64
C ASP A 142 4.75 -16.32 7.45
N LYS A 143 4.96 -15.06 7.05
CA LYS A 143 4.51 -13.90 7.82
C LYS A 143 3.58 -12.97 7.04
N VAL A 144 2.74 -12.29 7.81
CA VAL A 144 1.90 -11.16 7.41
C VAL A 144 2.51 -9.89 7.98
N TYR A 145 2.74 -8.90 7.14
CA TYR A 145 3.29 -7.60 7.55
C TYR A 145 2.23 -6.53 7.40
N VAL A 146 2.03 -5.77 8.46
CA VAL A 146 1.09 -4.64 8.48
C VAL A 146 1.79 -3.40 9.03
N ALA A 147 1.56 -2.27 8.37
CA ALA A 147 1.96 -0.96 8.89
C ALA A 147 0.75 -0.27 9.53
N THR A 148 0.95 0.42 10.65
CA THR A 148 -0.14 0.95 11.46
C THR A 148 -0.16 2.47 11.51
N VAL A 149 -1.31 3.04 11.84
CA VAL A 149 -1.52 4.49 11.92
C VAL A 149 -0.71 5.17 13.03
N ASP A 150 -0.17 4.43 13.99
CA ASP A 150 0.79 4.91 14.98
C ASP A 150 2.24 4.63 14.57
N ALA A 151 2.49 4.59 13.26
CA ALA A 151 3.80 4.47 12.63
C ALA A 151 4.63 3.26 13.08
N GLN A 152 3.98 2.09 13.28
CA GLN A 152 4.69 0.84 13.52
C GLN A 152 4.64 -0.05 12.28
N LEU A 153 5.67 -0.86 12.10
CA LEU A 153 5.67 -2.01 11.21
C LEU A 153 5.65 -3.28 12.06
N VAL A 154 4.70 -4.16 11.78
CA VAL A 154 4.42 -5.36 12.57
C VAL A 154 4.47 -6.58 11.68
N ALA A 155 5.16 -7.64 12.12
CA ALA A 155 5.15 -8.96 11.51
C ALA A 155 4.40 -9.94 12.39
N LEU A 156 3.45 -10.64 11.80
CA LEU A 156 2.62 -11.67 12.43
C LEU A 156 2.88 -13.02 11.75
N ASP A 157 2.81 -14.10 12.51
CA ASP A 157 2.74 -15.44 11.93
C ASP A 157 1.46 -15.58 11.09
N ALA A 158 1.58 -16.01 9.85
CA ALA A 158 0.47 -15.99 8.90
C ALA A 158 -0.67 -16.95 9.27
N LYS A 159 -0.39 -18.06 9.98
CA LYS A 159 -1.40 -19.06 10.36
C LYS A 159 -2.09 -18.72 11.67
N THR A 160 -1.39 -18.09 12.60
CA THR A 160 -1.84 -17.94 13.98
C THR A 160 -2.08 -16.49 14.42
N GLY A 161 -1.61 -15.50 13.66
CA GLY A 161 -1.66 -14.10 14.05
C GLY A 161 -0.74 -13.72 15.20
N LYS A 162 0.10 -14.64 15.69
CA LYS A 162 1.05 -14.34 16.76
C LYS A 162 2.09 -13.33 16.32
N LEU A 163 2.37 -12.38 17.19
CA LEU A 163 3.42 -11.37 16.97
C LEU A 163 4.78 -12.06 16.84
N ALA A 164 5.45 -11.85 15.73
CA ALA A 164 6.84 -12.24 15.51
C ALA A 164 7.80 -11.13 15.93
N TRP A 165 7.56 -9.92 15.42
CA TRP A 165 8.29 -8.72 15.79
C TRP A 165 7.49 -7.46 15.46
N GLN A 166 7.84 -6.33 16.08
CA GLN A 166 7.36 -5.00 15.72
C GLN A 166 8.46 -3.97 15.91
N VAL A 167 8.45 -2.93 15.07
CA VAL A 167 9.41 -1.82 15.14
C VAL A 167 8.73 -0.50 14.85
N ALA A 168 9.22 0.57 15.47
CA ALA A 168 8.80 1.93 15.15
C ALA A 168 9.39 2.34 13.80
N VAL A 169 8.56 2.85 12.91
CA VAL A 169 8.95 3.41 11.62
C VAL A 169 9.07 4.94 11.71
N GLY A 170 8.27 5.56 12.56
CA GLY A 170 8.21 6.99 12.74
C GLY A 170 7.69 7.37 14.12
N ASP A 171 7.60 8.67 14.35
CA ASP A 171 7.05 9.24 15.57
C ASP A 171 5.64 9.79 15.34
N PRO A 172 4.59 9.19 15.92
CA PRO A 172 3.23 9.70 15.79
C PRO A 172 3.04 11.08 16.44
N LYS A 173 3.87 11.46 17.41
CA LYS A 173 3.86 12.82 17.98
C LYS A 173 4.37 13.87 17.01
N ALA A 174 5.21 13.46 16.05
CA ALA A 174 5.62 14.28 14.91
C ALA A 174 4.65 14.15 13.73
N LEU A 175 3.43 13.65 13.96
CA LEU A 175 2.35 13.45 12.98
C LEU A 175 2.74 12.49 11.84
N GLN A 176 3.72 11.63 12.06
CA GLN A 176 4.04 10.54 11.15
C GLN A 176 3.11 9.38 11.41
N TYR A 177 2.44 8.91 10.38
CA TYR A 177 1.56 7.75 10.42
C TYR A 177 1.64 6.98 9.09
N ILE A 178 1.13 5.75 9.05
CA ILE A 178 1.24 4.91 7.87
C ILE A 178 -0.14 4.34 7.52
N THR A 179 -0.52 4.45 6.25
CA THR A 179 -1.82 3.96 5.77
C THR A 179 -1.69 2.97 4.61
N LEU A 180 -0.50 2.82 4.02
CA LEU A 180 -0.26 1.92 2.89
C LEU A 180 -0.18 0.45 3.32
N ALA A 181 -0.40 -0.48 2.37
CA ALA A 181 0.06 -1.85 2.48
C ALA A 181 1.59 -1.88 2.21
N PRO A 182 2.40 -2.57 3.03
CA PRO A 182 3.84 -2.68 2.76
C PRO A 182 4.13 -3.35 1.41
N LEU A 183 5.28 -3.04 0.80
CA LEU A 183 5.81 -3.76 -0.35
C LEU A 183 6.90 -4.73 0.12
N ALA A 184 6.73 -6.02 -0.14
CA ALA A 184 7.73 -7.03 0.17
C ALA A 184 8.52 -7.40 -1.10
N ALA A 185 9.85 -7.33 -1.05
CA ALA A 185 10.74 -7.75 -2.12
C ALA A 185 12.14 -8.06 -1.59
N LYS A 186 12.76 -9.13 -2.06
CA LYS A 186 14.15 -9.51 -1.74
C LYS A 186 14.49 -9.54 -0.24
N GLY A 187 13.56 -10.05 0.58
CA GLY A 187 13.76 -10.07 2.03
C GLY A 187 13.65 -8.70 2.69
N ARG A 188 13.16 -7.67 1.98
CA ARG A 188 12.86 -6.34 2.50
C ARG A 188 11.37 -6.11 2.58
N ILE A 189 10.93 -5.46 3.64
CA ILE A 189 9.57 -4.93 3.80
C ILE A 189 9.68 -3.42 3.74
N MET A 190 9.12 -2.83 2.69
CA MET A 190 9.22 -1.41 2.44
C MET A 190 7.92 -0.71 2.79
N VAL A 191 8.01 0.42 3.47
CA VAL A 191 6.89 1.27 3.87
C VAL A 191 7.22 2.73 3.62
N GLY A 192 6.18 3.55 3.44
CA GLY A 192 6.30 5.00 3.32
C GLY A 192 5.46 5.73 4.35
N SER A 193 5.75 7.00 4.59
CA SER A 193 4.99 7.83 5.53
C SER A 193 3.82 8.53 4.88
N SER A 194 2.69 8.60 5.58
CA SER A 194 1.61 9.57 5.35
C SER A 194 1.91 10.87 6.11
N GLY A 195 1.01 11.85 6.08
CA GLY A 195 1.10 13.09 6.86
C GLY A 195 1.76 14.26 6.11
N GLY A 196 1.78 14.23 4.78
CA GLY A 196 2.31 15.33 3.97
C GLY A 196 1.69 16.68 4.34
N GLU A 197 0.38 16.72 4.56
CA GLU A 197 -0.40 17.91 4.91
C GLU A 197 -0.03 18.50 6.27
N THR A 198 0.51 17.70 7.15
CA THR A 198 0.93 18.12 8.50
C THR A 198 2.39 18.54 8.57
N GLY A 199 3.06 18.66 7.42
CA GLY A 199 4.46 19.06 7.33
C GLY A 199 5.44 17.93 7.67
N VAL A 200 5.05 16.68 7.49
CA VAL A 200 5.96 15.53 7.58
C VAL A 200 6.90 15.55 6.38
N ARG A 201 8.18 15.32 6.60
CA ARG A 201 9.13 15.01 5.53
C ARG A 201 8.88 13.58 5.06
N GLY A 202 8.33 13.42 3.86
CA GLY A 202 8.01 12.12 3.28
C GLY A 202 9.25 11.22 3.13
N PHE A 203 9.05 9.91 3.25
CA PHE A 203 10.13 8.94 3.06
C PHE A 203 9.60 7.57 2.64
N VAL A 204 10.50 6.76 2.07
CA VAL A 204 10.39 5.30 2.01
C VAL A 204 11.47 4.71 2.89
N ALA A 205 11.13 3.72 3.71
CA ALA A 205 12.08 2.98 4.53
C ALA A 205 11.92 1.47 4.28
N ALA A 206 13.02 0.73 4.31
CA ALA A 206 13.04 -0.72 4.17
C ALA A 206 13.57 -1.39 5.44
N PHE A 207 12.93 -2.49 5.79
CA PHE A 207 13.24 -3.28 6.97
C PHE A 207 13.53 -4.72 6.55
N ASP A 208 14.45 -5.36 7.24
CA ASP A 208 14.72 -6.78 7.06
C ASP A 208 13.47 -7.60 7.46
N ALA A 209 13.01 -8.47 6.57
CA ALA A 209 11.76 -9.23 6.77
C ALA A 209 11.82 -10.19 7.96
N ALA A 210 13.00 -10.72 8.29
CA ALA A 210 13.16 -11.68 9.37
C ALA A 210 13.23 -10.99 10.75
N THR A 211 13.90 -9.85 10.83
CA THR A 211 14.29 -9.21 12.09
C THR A 211 13.58 -7.89 12.39
N GLY A 212 13.04 -7.21 11.37
CA GLY A 212 12.51 -5.86 11.50
C GLY A 212 13.59 -4.76 11.60
N THR A 213 14.86 -5.10 11.40
CA THR A 213 15.95 -4.10 11.43
C THR A 213 15.84 -3.17 10.22
N GLU A 214 15.87 -1.86 10.44
CA GLU A 214 15.89 -0.86 9.35
C GLU A 214 17.17 -1.02 8.53
N ALA A 215 17.02 -1.24 7.23
CA ALA A 215 18.14 -1.38 6.31
C ALA A 215 18.53 -0.02 5.70
N TRP A 216 17.54 0.77 5.32
CA TRP A 216 17.72 2.10 4.76
C TRP A 216 16.45 2.95 4.86
N ARG A 217 16.65 4.28 4.76
CA ARG A 217 15.57 5.26 4.67
C ARG A 217 15.94 6.32 3.65
N THR A 218 15.01 6.61 2.74
CA THR A 218 15.18 7.60 1.67
C THR A 218 14.07 8.62 1.74
N TYR A 219 14.45 9.88 1.90
CA TYR A 219 13.50 10.98 1.93
C TYR A 219 13.07 11.39 0.52
N THR A 220 11.81 11.80 0.38
CA THR A 220 11.19 12.20 -0.87
C THR A 220 11.22 13.71 -1.12
N THR A 221 11.84 14.46 -0.21
CA THR A 221 12.16 15.88 -0.35
C THR A 221 13.67 16.04 -0.21
N ALA A 222 14.31 16.51 -1.28
CA ALA A 222 15.76 16.58 -1.35
C ALA A 222 16.33 17.68 -0.44
N ALA A 223 17.35 17.32 0.36
CA ALA A 223 18.06 18.28 1.23
C ALA A 223 19.17 19.03 0.45
N PRO A 224 19.64 20.16 0.95
CA PRO A 224 20.81 20.84 0.39
C PRO A 224 22.02 19.90 0.25
N GLY A 225 22.62 19.89 -0.94
CA GLY A 225 23.74 19.00 -1.28
C GLY A 225 23.33 17.63 -1.83
N GLU A 226 22.06 17.24 -1.70
CA GLU A 226 21.51 16.06 -2.39
C GLU A 226 21.07 16.45 -3.82
N PRO A 227 21.05 15.51 -4.78
CA PRO A 227 20.45 15.75 -6.10
C PRO A 227 19.01 16.24 -5.96
N GLY A 228 18.70 17.40 -6.54
CA GLY A 228 17.39 18.07 -6.41
C GLY A 228 17.24 18.98 -5.21
N GLY A 229 18.23 19.08 -4.32
CA GLY A 229 18.17 19.96 -3.14
C GLY A 229 18.11 21.45 -3.50
N ASP A 230 18.60 21.84 -4.66
CA ASP A 230 18.52 23.18 -5.23
C ASP A 230 17.09 23.58 -5.69
N THR A 231 16.17 22.61 -5.73
CA THR A 231 14.76 22.85 -6.06
C THR A 231 13.91 23.27 -4.86
N TRP A 232 14.51 23.36 -3.69
CA TRP A 232 13.87 23.76 -2.44
C TRP A 232 14.50 25.03 -1.87
N PRO A 233 13.70 25.99 -1.35
CA PRO A 233 14.27 27.06 -0.54
C PRO A 233 14.84 26.47 0.76
N ALA A 234 16.03 26.91 1.11
CA ALA A 234 16.81 26.60 2.33
C ALA A 234 16.27 25.44 3.22
N GLU A 235 15.32 25.73 4.13
CA GLU A 235 14.84 24.78 5.13
C GLU A 235 13.48 24.15 4.79
N ALA A 236 12.84 24.56 3.67
CA ALA A 236 11.46 24.14 3.34
C ALA A 236 11.32 22.63 3.14
N TYR A 237 12.37 21.96 2.67
CA TYR A 237 12.40 20.51 2.47
C TYR A 237 12.12 19.71 3.75
N LYS A 238 12.43 20.26 4.94
CA LYS A 238 12.26 19.58 6.22
C LYS A 238 10.79 19.25 6.54
N ASN A 239 9.88 20.09 6.05
CA ASN A 239 8.45 19.95 6.22
C ASN A 239 7.75 19.90 4.84
N GLY A 240 8.47 19.42 3.84
CA GLY A 240 8.11 19.57 2.44
C GLY A 240 7.03 18.61 1.91
N GLY A 241 6.44 17.77 2.74
CA GLY A 241 5.46 16.79 2.27
C GLY A 241 6.10 15.65 1.48
N GLY A 242 5.60 15.37 0.26
CA GLY A 242 6.09 14.27 -0.57
C GLY A 242 5.76 12.90 0.02
N SER A 243 4.63 12.79 0.69
CA SER A 243 4.20 11.58 1.41
C SER A 243 4.05 10.36 0.49
N ILE A 244 4.22 9.17 1.05
CA ILE A 244 4.08 7.88 0.37
C ILE A 244 3.00 7.09 1.11
N TRP A 245 1.78 7.13 0.61
CA TRP A 245 0.64 6.48 1.28
C TRP A 245 -0.06 5.41 0.42
N ILE A 246 0.49 5.09 -0.76
CA ILE A 246 0.11 3.96 -1.61
C ILE A 246 1.32 3.05 -1.83
N THR A 247 1.07 1.74 -1.93
CA THR A 247 2.08 0.70 -2.14
C THR A 247 2.80 0.86 -3.48
N GLY A 248 4.12 0.68 -3.48
CA GLY A 248 4.96 0.69 -4.66
C GLY A 248 4.80 -0.55 -5.56
N THR A 249 5.44 -0.50 -6.72
CA THR A 249 5.64 -1.65 -7.62
C THR A 249 7.12 -2.03 -7.69
N TYR A 250 7.45 -3.23 -8.12
CA TYR A 250 8.82 -3.72 -8.13
C TYR A 250 9.17 -4.40 -9.46
N ASP A 251 10.36 -4.11 -9.98
CA ASP A 251 10.94 -4.77 -11.16
C ASP A 251 12.09 -5.69 -10.72
N PRO A 252 11.88 -7.01 -10.63
CA PRO A 252 12.93 -7.96 -10.24
C PRO A 252 14.14 -7.98 -11.18
N ALA A 253 13.94 -7.65 -12.47
CA ALA A 253 15.01 -7.67 -13.46
C ALA A 253 16.05 -6.56 -13.25
N THR A 254 15.64 -5.45 -12.66
CA THR A 254 16.50 -4.29 -12.40
C THR A 254 16.78 -4.06 -10.92
N ASN A 255 16.11 -4.80 -10.03
CA ASN A 255 16.13 -4.62 -8.58
C ASN A 255 15.67 -3.23 -8.12
N LEU A 256 14.65 -2.68 -8.79
CA LEU A 256 14.15 -1.34 -8.53
C LEU A 256 12.69 -1.38 -8.06
N ALA A 257 12.41 -0.70 -6.95
CA ALA A 257 11.06 -0.40 -6.50
C ALA A 257 10.63 0.98 -7.01
N TYR A 258 9.45 1.05 -7.63
CA TYR A 258 8.88 2.29 -8.15
C TYR A 258 7.79 2.78 -7.23
N TRP A 259 7.88 4.04 -6.83
CA TRP A 259 6.94 4.68 -5.91
C TRP A 259 6.41 5.97 -6.52
N GLY A 260 5.13 6.24 -6.29
CA GLY A 260 4.57 7.55 -6.50
C GLY A 260 4.73 8.39 -5.24
N THR A 261 4.90 9.69 -5.38
CA THR A 261 5.06 10.62 -4.26
C THR A 261 3.92 11.62 -4.22
N GLY A 262 3.53 12.01 -3.01
CA GLY A 262 2.49 12.98 -2.75
C GLY A 262 2.89 14.42 -3.07
N ASN A 263 1.93 15.31 -2.86
CA ASN A 263 2.08 16.75 -3.02
C ASN A 263 3.17 17.33 -2.10
N PRO A 264 3.76 18.47 -2.49
CA PRO A 264 4.60 19.25 -1.59
C PRO A 264 3.76 19.99 -0.53
N ALA A 265 4.37 20.26 0.63
CA ALA A 265 3.77 21.04 1.72
C ALA A 265 4.59 22.30 2.04
N PRO A 266 3.94 23.36 2.56
CA PRO A 266 2.47 23.59 2.58
C PRO A 266 1.92 23.81 1.17
N TRP A 267 0.61 23.71 0.96
CA TRP A 267 -0.01 23.92 -0.36
C TRP A 267 0.29 25.27 -1.00
N PRO A 268 0.26 26.41 -0.26
CA PRO A 268 0.71 27.70 -0.82
C PRO A 268 2.18 27.64 -1.29
N THR A 269 2.41 28.13 -2.50
CA THR A 269 3.70 27.96 -3.18
C THR A 269 4.75 29.01 -2.79
N GLU A 270 4.34 30.13 -2.19
CA GLU A 270 5.20 31.27 -1.88
C GLU A 270 6.37 30.91 -0.97
N GLY A 271 6.13 30.02 -0.02
CA GLY A 271 7.13 29.54 0.96
C GLY A 271 8.07 28.46 0.42
N ARG A 272 7.78 27.89 -0.75
CA ARG A 272 8.52 26.75 -1.30
C ARG A 272 8.76 26.86 -2.80
N ARG A 273 9.18 28.04 -3.26
CA ARG A 273 9.51 28.29 -4.69
C ARG A 273 10.51 27.27 -5.20
N GLY A 274 10.36 26.86 -6.47
CA GLY A 274 11.17 25.84 -7.13
C GLY A 274 10.36 24.59 -7.43
N ASP A 275 10.99 23.59 -8.04
CA ASP A 275 10.30 22.37 -8.50
C ASP A 275 9.89 21.42 -7.36
N ASN A 276 10.50 21.53 -6.21
CA ASN A 276 10.24 20.75 -4.99
C ASN A 276 10.44 19.23 -5.20
N LEU A 277 11.59 18.84 -5.75
CA LEU A 277 11.91 17.41 -5.95
C LEU A 277 12.05 16.66 -4.60
N TYR A 278 11.50 15.47 -4.49
CA TYR A 278 10.82 14.63 -5.50
C TYR A 278 9.31 14.50 -5.24
N THR A 279 8.61 15.58 -4.96
CA THR A 279 7.14 15.56 -4.80
C THR A 279 6.44 15.35 -6.14
N THR A 280 5.19 14.87 -6.16
CA THR A 280 4.36 14.62 -7.35
C THR A 280 5.10 13.89 -8.47
N SER A 281 5.84 12.86 -8.09
CA SER A 281 6.78 12.17 -8.98
C SER A 281 6.61 10.65 -8.95
N ALA A 282 7.05 9.98 -10.02
CA ALA A 282 7.52 8.61 -9.90
C ALA A 282 9.00 8.62 -9.53
N ILE A 283 9.41 7.84 -8.54
CA ILE A 283 10.81 7.60 -8.17
C ILE A 283 11.14 6.11 -8.27
N ALA A 284 12.35 5.80 -8.72
CA ALA A 284 12.89 4.44 -8.76
C ALA A 284 13.97 4.29 -7.69
N LEU A 285 13.73 3.41 -6.72
CA LEU A 285 14.63 3.14 -5.60
C LEU A 285 15.30 1.77 -5.76
N ASP A 286 16.59 1.73 -5.58
CA ASP A 286 17.34 0.48 -5.43
C ASP A 286 16.92 -0.22 -4.14
N VAL A 287 16.44 -1.47 -4.24
CA VAL A 287 15.86 -2.19 -3.09
C VAL A 287 16.90 -2.53 -2.02
N ASP A 288 18.16 -2.71 -2.41
CA ASP A 288 19.23 -3.07 -1.45
C ASP A 288 19.73 -1.85 -0.67
N THR A 289 19.76 -0.66 -1.30
CA THR A 289 20.41 0.53 -0.74
C THR A 289 19.50 1.73 -0.48
N GLY A 290 18.29 1.73 -1.05
CA GLY A 290 17.36 2.87 -1.02
C GLY A 290 17.77 4.03 -1.94
N ALA A 291 18.86 3.93 -2.69
CA ALA A 291 19.31 5.01 -3.57
C ALA A 291 18.30 5.34 -4.65
N ILE A 292 17.97 6.62 -4.83
CA ILE A 292 17.16 7.09 -5.97
C ILE A 292 17.99 6.94 -7.24
N LYS A 293 17.57 6.07 -8.15
CA LYS A 293 18.23 5.81 -9.44
C LYS A 293 17.64 6.63 -10.58
N GLY A 294 16.40 7.07 -10.43
CA GLY A 294 15.73 7.90 -11.42
C GLY A 294 14.41 8.43 -10.88
N HIS A 295 13.92 9.46 -11.53
CA HIS A 295 12.61 10.05 -11.25
C HIS A 295 12.00 10.64 -12.52
N HIS A 296 10.69 10.84 -12.48
CA HIS A 296 9.94 11.68 -13.39
C HIS A 296 8.91 12.47 -12.59
N GLN A 297 9.00 13.80 -12.64
CA GLN A 297 8.05 14.69 -11.96
C GLN A 297 6.89 15.01 -12.89
N TYR A 298 5.69 14.59 -12.50
CA TYR A 298 4.47 14.79 -13.29
C TYR A 298 3.94 16.22 -13.24
N HIS A 299 4.25 16.92 -12.15
CA HIS A 299 3.83 18.29 -11.92
C HIS A 299 4.80 18.97 -10.94
N HIS A 300 5.44 20.06 -11.35
CA HIS A 300 6.38 20.78 -10.49
C HIS A 300 5.65 21.86 -9.68
N ASN A 301 6.13 22.13 -8.46
CA ASN A 301 5.63 23.15 -7.55
C ASN A 301 4.10 23.11 -7.38
N ASP A 302 3.55 21.92 -7.13
CA ASP A 302 2.12 21.68 -7.08
C ASP A 302 1.43 22.52 -5.99
N ALA A 303 0.36 23.22 -6.36
CA ALA A 303 -0.51 23.99 -5.46
C ALA A 303 -1.96 23.45 -5.42
N TRP A 304 -2.22 22.30 -6.05
CA TRP A 304 -3.53 21.73 -6.27
C TRP A 304 -3.85 20.55 -5.39
N ASP A 305 -2.88 20.12 -4.57
CA ASP A 305 -2.97 18.87 -3.79
C ASP A 305 -3.12 17.65 -4.71
N TRP A 306 -2.30 17.61 -5.76
CA TRP A 306 -2.31 16.50 -6.71
C TRP A 306 -1.30 15.43 -6.31
N ASP A 307 -1.69 14.64 -5.37
CA ASP A 307 -0.95 13.44 -5.01
C ASP A 307 -0.76 12.50 -6.21
N GLU A 308 0.45 12.31 -6.65
CA GLU A 308 0.79 11.33 -7.67
C GLU A 308 1.34 10.03 -7.04
N VAL A 309 0.77 9.66 -5.90
CA VAL A 309 1.24 8.55 -5.03
C VAL A 309 0.99 7.16 -5.58
N SER A 310 0.11 7.01 -6.58
CA SER A 310 -0.10 5.71 -7.22
C SER A 310 1.17 5.31 -7.97
N ALA A 311 1.80 4.21 -7.53
CA ALA A 311 2.96 3.69 -8.23
C ALA A 311 2.60 3.33 -9.68
N PRO A 312 3.49 3.58 -10.66
CA PRO A 312 3.21 3.24 -12.04
C PRO A 312 3.05 1.73 -12.23
N VAL A 313 2.15 1.36 -13.13
CA VAL A 313 2.00 -0.03 -13.57
C VAL A 313 3.15 -0.39 -14.51
N LEU A 314 3.88 -1.46 -14.20
CA LEU A 314 5.05 -1.89 -14.97
C LEU A 314 4.66 -2.93 -16.01
N ILE A 315 4.86 -2.62 -17.28
CA ILE A 315 4.58 -3.54 -18.39
C ILE A 315 5.70 -3.52 -19.42
N ASP A 316 5.92 -4.64 -20.07
CA ASP A 316 6.76 -4.74 -21.25
C ASP A 316 5.84 -4.75 -22.46
N THR A 317 6.03 -3.81 -23.39
CA THR A 317 5.12 -3.58 -24.52
C THR A 317 5.88 -3.09 -25.76
N GLU A 318 5.14 -2.81 -26.82
CA GLU A 318 5.69 -2.21 -28.03
C GLU A 318 5.02 -0.86 -28.30
N VAL A 319 5.84 0.15 -28.56
CA VAL A 319 5.39 1.49 -28.92
C VAL A 319 6.04 1.88 -30.24
N LYS A 320 5.22 2.10 -31.28
CA LYS A 320 5.69 2.51 -32.63
C LYS A 320 6.77 1.59 -33.19
N GLY A 321 6.60 0.26 -33.03
CA GLY A 321 7.54 -0.75 -33.50
C GLY A 321 8.78 -0.96 -32.63
N ARG A 322 8.91 -0.25 -31.50
CA ARG A 322 10.01 -0.40 -30.55
C ARG A 322 9.56 -1.10 -29.28
N LYS A 323 10.23 -2.17 -28.89
CA LYS A 323 10.02 -2.82 -27.58
C LYS A 323 10.45 -1.86 -26.46
N VAL A 324 9.59 -1.66 -25.49
CA VAL A 324 9.84 -0.77 -24.36
C VAL A 324 9.45 -1.45 -23.04
N LYS A 325 10.22 -1.18 -22.00
CA LYS A 325 9.84 -1.47 -20.62
C LYS A 325 9.10 -0.27 -20.08
N ALA A 326 7.76 -0.27 -20.21
CA ALA A 326 6.96 0.88 -19.87
C ALA A 326 6.62 0.91 -18.36
N ALA A 327 6.42 2.12 -17.86
CA ALA A 327 5.80 2.42 -16.58
C ALA A 327 4.65 3.39 -16.84
N ILE A 328 3.41 2.98 -16.56
CA ILE A 328 2.20 3.73 -16.91
C ILE A 328 1.55 4.28 -15.66
N HIS A 329 1.19 5.56 -15.69
CA HIS A 329 0.54 6.25 -14.58
C HIS A 329 -0.62 7.12 -15.06
N ALA A 330 -1.79 6.96 -14.43
CA ALA A 330 -2.91 7.87 -14.62
C ALA A 330 -2.83 8.97 -13.56
N GLY A 331 -2.36 10.15 -13.96
CA GLY A 331 -2.11 11.26 -13.06
C GLY A 331 -3.39 12.02 -12.67
N ARG A 332 -3.42 12.56 -11.45
CA ARG A 332 -4.52 13.45 -11.01
C ARG A 332 -4.58 14.74 -11.83
N ASN A 333 -3.49 15.11 -12.49
CA ASN A 333 -3.43 16.20 -13.45
C ASN A 333 -4.21 15.92 -14.76
N GLY A 334 -4.85 14.76 -14.91
CA GLY A 334 -5.72 14.42 -16.03
C GLY A 334 -4.99 13.82 -17.24
N TYR A 335 -3.74 13.45 -17.11
CA TYR A 335 -2.94 12.82 -18.16
C TYR A 335 -2.61 11.36 -17.83
N LEU A 336 -2.71 10.50 -18.85
CA LEU A 336 -2.13 9.16 -18.82
C LEU A 336 -0.67 9.28 -19.28
N TRP A 337 0.25 9.05 -18.36
CA TRP A 337 1.68 9.14 -18.58
C TRP A 337 2.24 7.77 -18.96
N MET A 338 3.02 7.74 -20.01
CA MET A 338 3.80 6.58 -20.41
C MET A 338 5.28 6.92 -20.27
N LEU A 339 5.93 6.26 -19.35
CA LEU A 339 7.34 6.42 -19.04
C LEU A 339 8.10 5.14 -19.45
N GLU A 340 9.41 5.23 -19.61
CA GLU A 340 10.29 4.11 -19.91
C GLU A 340 11.24 3.82 -18.75
N ARG A 341 11.24 2.58 -18.29
CA ARG A 341 12.23 2.04 -17.36
C ARG A 341 13.53 1.79 -18.12
N GLN A 342 14.49 2.68 -17.97
CA GLN A 342 15.76 2.64 -18.69
C GLN A 342 16.88 1.96 -17.88
N PRO A 343 17.97 1.51 -18.55
CA PRO A 343 19.14 0.97 -17.87
C PRO A 343 19.67 1.92 -16.77
N GLY A 344 20.15 1.34 -15.66
CA GLY A 344 20.64 2.10 -14.52
C GLY A 344 19.57 2.77 -13.68
N GLY A 345 18.28 2.47 -13.92
CA GLY A 345 17.14 2.96 -13.16
C GLY A 345 16.61 4.33 -13.60
N LYS A 346 17.15 4.92 -14.67
CA LYS A 346 16.62 6.15 -15.23
C LYS A 346 15.17 5.96 -15.67
N ILE A 347 14.35 6.99 -15.49
CA ILE A 347 12.98 7.03 -15.97
C ILE A 347 12.95 8.00 -17.16
N GLY A 348 12.68 7.45 -18.36
CA GLY A 348 12.53 8.22 -19.59
C GLY A 348 11.07 8.58 -19.84
N PHE A 349 10.83 9.67 -20.56
CA PHE A 349 9.51 10.06 -21.04
C PHE A 349 9.25 9.45 -22.42
N ILE A 350 8.04 8.88 -22.60
CA ILE A 350 7.58 8.38 -23.91
C ILE A 350 6.44 9.26 -24.42
N ASP A 351 5.37 9.42 -23.61
CA ASP A 351 4.18 10.18 -24.03
C ASP A 351 3.33 10.55 -22.81
N ALA A 352 2.46 11.55 -22.99
CA ALA A 352 1.42 11.92 -22.04
C ALA A 352 0.15 12.28 -22.84
N VAL A 353 -0.94 11.55 -22.56
CA VAL A 353 -2.21 11.69 -23.28
C VAL A 353 -3.28 12.15 -22.30
N PRO A 354 -3.99 13.26 -22.56
CA PRO A 354 -5.09 13.69 -21.71
C PRO A 354 -6.23 12.67 -21.78
N TYR A 355 -6.76 12.24 -20.63
CA TYR A 355 -7.93 11.36 -20.54
C TYR A 355 -9.17 12.08 -20.03
N VAL A 356 -9.03 13.33 -19.58
CA VAL A 356 -10.11 14.26 -19.29
C VAL A 356 -9.77 15.62 -19.89
N HIS A 357 -10.80 16.42 -20.20
CA HIS A 357 -10.59 17.81 -20.60
C HIS A 357 -10.06 18.60 -19.39
N ASN A 358 -8.90 19.24 -19.56
CA ASN A 358 -8.33 20.14 -18.56
C ASN A 358 -7.52 21.25 -19.25
N ASN A 359 -7.28 22.33 -18.52
CA ASN A 359 -6.50 23.48 -18.98
C ASN A 359 -5.34 23.81 -18.01
N VAL A 360 -4.88 22.81 -17.27
CA VAL A 360 -3.85 22.99 -16.24
C VAL A 360 -2.49 23.28 -16.86
N PHE A 361 -2.17 22.56 -17.94
CA PHE A 361 -0.91 22.75 -18.66
C PHE A 361 -1.17 23.39 -20.01
N THR A 362 -0.32 24.34 -20.37
CA THR A 362 -0.32 24.93 -21.73
C THR A 362 0.36 24.01 -22.73
N SER A 363 1.36 23.27 -22.28
CA SER A 363 2.06 22.26 -23.09
C SER A 363 2.80 21.24 -22.21
N ILE A 364 3.21 20.13 -22.84
CA ILE A 364 4.14 19.16 -22.26
C ILE A 364 5.33 19.02 -23.20
N ASP A 365 6.53 19.22 -22.68
CA ASP A 365 7.77 19.08 -23.46
C ASP A 365 7.90 17.64 -23.97
N LYS A 366 8.06 17.47 -25.27
CA LYS A 366 8.06 16.14 -25.91
C LYS A 366 9.31 15.30 -25.65
N LYS A 367 10.38 15.89 -25.11
CA LYS A 367 11.61 15.16 -24.78
C LYS A 367 11.65 14.76 -23.31
N THR A 368 11.25 15.67 -22.45
CA THR A 368 11.40 15.52 -21.01
C THR A 368 10.10 15.13 -20.31
N GLY A 369 8.95 15.39 -20.95
CA GLY A 369 7.64 15.27 -20.31
C GLY A 369 7.35 16.38 -19.31
N ARG A 370 8.18 17.44 -19.25
CA ARG A 370 7.94 18.54 -18.32
C ARG A 370 6.73 19.37 -18.77
N PRO A 371 5.71 19.53 -17.92
CA PRO A 371 4.59 20.41 -18.19
C PRO A 371 4.95 21.88 -18.00
N SER A 372 4.24 22.79 -18.70
CA SER A 372 4.38 24.25 -18.60
C SER A 372 3.03 24.95 -18.52
#